data_b9c8fa1ecf8b4d2b668607f209cde1e7
#
_entry.id   b9c8fa1ecf8b4d2b668607f209cde1e7
#
_cell.length_a   1.000
_cell.length_b   1.000
_cell.length_c   1.000
_cell.angle_alpha   90.00
_cell.angle_beta   90.00
_cell.angle_gamma   90.00
#
_symmetry.space_group_name_H-M   'P 1'
#
loop_
_entity.id
_entity.type
_entity.pdbx_description
1 polymer ?
#
loop_
_entity_poly.entity_id
_entity_poly.type
_entity_poly.pdbx_seq_one_letter_code
_entity_poly.pdbx_strand_id
1 'polypeptide(L)'
;MAIFVLPLAAAGTVLFGVETVEPDRFVLALTLAANNDWLTLVTYVGGVSAATSMVIMATITLATMLCNEVVVPIALRLPGVQFGAAHDLSRALLRTRRVLIVVILLMAWGVYRLFATGGTLAGIGLLSMSGVALFLIPMIGGMYLRRITRRGAMTGLIAGLIVWLYTLILPTMTDQGWLPSAWLADGPFNILWLAPHALFDTHFEDALTHGVVWTLIVQLLVTVGVSMNTSVTLIERAQAVAFVNLGLRRADRSGDEIRPPAIRVGELEVLLQRFLGPQSARAALNEYAGHHDRQLLTNQIVDASLLQFAEQRLAGVVGSASARLMLASGLRQRDLALDDMVRLLDRTADAV
;
A
#
# COMPACT_ATOMS: atom_id res chain seq x y z
N MET A 1 24.57 -13.38 2.09
CA MET A 1 24.73 -12.57 3.33
C MET A 1 24.37 -13.34 4.58
N ALA A 2 23.30 -14.12 4.63
CA ALA A 2 22.92 -14.88 5.83
C ALA A 2 23.99 -15.86 6.34
N ILE A 3 24.87 -16.38 5.48
CA ILE A 3 25.96 -17.33 5.87
C ILE A 3 26.95 -16.72 6.86
N PHE A 4 27.18 -15.41 6.80
CA PHE A 4 28.11 -14.73 7.72
C PHE A 4 27.49 -14.35 9.07
N VAL A 5 26.17 -14.31 9.17
CA VAL A 5 25.46 -13.97 10.40
C VAL A 5 25.62 -15.05 11.46
N LEU A 6 25.51 -16.32 11.05
CA LEU A 6 25.63 -17.47 11.96
C LEU A 6 27.00 -17.55 12.65
N PRO A 7 28.15 -17.50 11.94
CA PRO A 7 29.47 -17.49 12.58
C PRO A 7 29.66 -16.29 13.51
N LEU A 8 29.18 -15.10 13.13
CA LEU A 8 29.31 -13.91 13.99
C LEU A 8 28.45 -14.02 15.26
N ALA A 9 27.23 -14.53 15.15
CA ALA A 9 26.37 -14.78 16.30
C ALA A 9 27.02 -15.85 17.23
N ALA A 10 27.48 -16.97 16.66
CA ALA A 10 28.15 -18.00 17.42
C ALA A 10 29.43 -17.50 18.13
N ALA A 11 30.27 -16.72 17.44
CA ALA A 11 31.45 -16.13 18.04
C ALA A 11 31.09 -15.14 19.17
N GLY A 12 30.05 -14.33 18.96
CA GLY A 12 29.56 -13.40 19.98
C GLY A 12 29.05 -14.11 21.23
N THR A 13 28.24 -15.19 21.07
CA THR A 13 27.71 -15.97 22.19
C THR A 13 28.81 -16.71 22.95
N VAL A 14 29.81 -17.23 22.24
CA VAL A 14 30.94 -17.96 22.86
C VAL A 14 31.87 -17.00 23.66
N LEU A 15 32.14 -15.80 23.12
CA LEU A 15 33.07 -14.86 23.72
C LEU A 15 32.47 -14.02 24.85
N PHE A 16 31.21 -13.58 24.69
CA PHE A 16 30.59 -12.63 25.63
C PHE A 16 29.49 -13.26 26.49
N GLY A 17 28.98 -14.46 26.11
CA GLY A 17 27.76 -14.98 26.72
C GLY A 17 26.51 -14.16 26.33
N VAL A 18 25.33 -14.72 26.59
CA VAL A 18 24.05 -14.09 26.21
C VAL A 18 23.68 -12.94 27.16
N GLU A 19 24.24 -12.90 28.37
CA GLU A 19 23.83 -11.95 29.42
C GLU A 19 24.69 -10.68 29.48
N THR A 20 25.93 -10.70 28.96
CA THR A 20 26.87 -9.59 29.13
C THR A 20 26.84 -8.54 28.03
N VAL A 21 26.51 -8.92 26.81
CA VAL A 21 26.41 -8.02 25.66
C VAL A 21 25.14 -8.35 24.89
N GLU A 22 24.34 -7.35 24.55
CA GLU A 22 23.17 -7.52 23.72
C GLU A 22 23.55 -8.09 22.35
N PRO A 23 22.85 -9.10 21.83
CA PRO A 23 23.14 -9.73 20.54
C PRO A 23 23.26 -8.76 19.37
N ASP A 24 22.49 -7.67 19.40
CA ASP A 24 22.49 -6.62 18.37
C ASP A 24 23.84 -5.88 18.28
N ARG A 25 24.67 -5.95 19.31
CA ARG A 25 25.98 -5.29 19.40
C ARG A 25 27.14 -6.24 19.13
N PHE A 26 26.92 -7.54 18.93
CA PHE A 26 27.99 -8.53 18.75
C PHE A 26 28.96 -8.16 17.63
N VAL A 27 28.47 -7.63 16.50
CA VAL A 27 29.34 -7.27 15.38
C VAL A 27 30.38 -6.22 15.78
N LEU A 28 29.96 -5.21 16.55
CA LEU A 28 30.86 -4.16 17.02
C LEU A 28 31.69 -4.63 18.21
N ALA A 29 31.11 -5.39 19.13
CA ALA A 29 31.81 -5.93 20.32
C ALA A 29 32.92 -6.90 19.93
N LEU A 30 32.72 -7.74 18.91
CA LEU A 30 33.76 -8.65 18.41
C LEU A 30 34.97 -7.90 17.83
N THR A 31 34.71 -6.82 17.08
CA THR A 31 35.81 -6.01 16.51
C THR A 31 36.57 -5.25 17.57
N LEU A 32 35.89 -4.77 18.59
CA LEU A 32 36.52 -4.17 19.77
C LEU A 32 37.36 -5.17 20.58
N ALA A 33 36.84 -6.38 20.80
CA ALA A 33 37.53 -7.47 21.46
C ALA A 33 38.80 -7.94 20.70
N ALA A 34 38.76 -7.86 19.36
CA ALA A 34 39.91 -8.14 18.50
C ALA A 34 41.03 -7.07 18.60
N ASN A 35 40.81 -5.99 19.36
CA ASN A 35 41.75 -4.88 19.59
C ASN A 35 42.32 -4.27 18.29
N ASN A 36 41.45 -4.21 17.24
CA ASN A 36 41.81 -3.68 15.94
C ASN A 36 40.97 -2.45 15.63
N ASP A 37 41.54 -1.26 15.90
CA ASP A 37 40.83 0.03 15.76
C ASP A 37 40.35 0.30 14.35
N TRP A 38 41.13 -0.13 13.35
CA TRP A 38 40.75 0.05 11.94
C TRP A 38 39.52 -0.78 11.57
N LEU A 39 39.49 -2.05 11.97
CA LEU A 39 38.37 -2.94 11.73
C LEU A 39 37.10 -2.43 12.44
N THR A 40 37.24 -1.96 13.66
CA THR A 40 36.16 -1.37 14.46
C THR A 40 35.60 -0.12 13.77
N LEU A 41 36.46 0.76 13.26
CA LEU A 41 36.05 1.96 12.56
C LEU A 41 35.28 1.61 11.27
N VAL A 42 35.79 0.69 10.46
CA VAL A 42 35.14 0.25 9.21
C VAL A 42 33.77 -0.39 9.51
N THR A 43 33.69 -1.22 10.53
CA THR A 43 32.43 -1.87 10.97
C THR A 43 31.42 -0.82 11.43
N TYR A 44 31.84 0.15 12.23
CA TYR A 44 30.95 1.23 12.68
C TYR A 44 30.42 2.08 11.51
N VAL A 45 31.32 2.54 10.64
CA VAL A 45 30.95 3.35 9.46
C VAL A 45 30.02 2.54 8.52
N GLY A 46 30.32 1.25 8.33
CA GLY A 46 29.48 0.35 7.54
C GLY A 46 28.06 0.21 8.13
N GLY A 47 27.97 0.01 9.43
CA GLY A 47 26.68 -0.09 10.13
C GLY A 47 25.86 1.20 10.05
N VAL A 48 26.48 2.35 10.30
CA VAL A 48 25.82 3.67 10.17
C VAL A 48 25.38 3.93 8.73
N SER A 49 26.21 3.59 7.75
CA SER A 49 25.88 3.76 6.33
C SER A 49 24.67 2.90 5.94
N ALA A 50 24.64 1.63 6.35
CA ALA A 50 23.54 0.72 6.08
C ALA A 50 22.23 1.21 6.72
N ALA A 51 22.27 1.60 7.99
CA ALA A 51 21.12 2.12 8.72
C ALA A 51 20.58 3.41 8.07
N THR A 52 21.46 4.34 7.72
CA THR A 52 21.10 5.60 7.06
C THR A 52 20.44 5.34 5.70
N SER A 53 20.99 4.43 4.91
CA SER A 53 20.43 4.05 3.61
C SER A 53 19.01 3.49 3.75
N MET A 54 18.78 2.63 4.73
CA MET A 54 17.45 2.05 5.00
C MET A 54 16.44 3.13 5.41
N VAL A 55 16.82 4.06 6.30
CA VAL A 55 15.97 5.18 6.72
C VAL A 55 15.63 6.09 5.54
N ILE A 56 16.59 6.42 4.68
CA ILE A 56 16.38 7.24 3.48
C ILE A 56 15.36 6.57 2.55
N MET A 57 15.56 5.30 2.23
CA MET A 57 14.66 4.55 1.33
C MET A 57 13.24 4.48 1.90
N ALA A 58 13.10 4.12 3.17
CA ALA A 58 11.80 4.01 3.83
C ALA A 58 11.07 5.36 3.87
N THR A 59 11.75 6.44 4.25
CA THR A 59 11.12 7.77 4.36
C THR A 59 10.72 8.35 3.01
N ILE A 60 11.54 8.21 1.98
CA ILE A 60 11.20 8.69 0.62
C ILE A 60 10.01 7.91 0.07
N THR A 61 9.99 6.59 0.23
CA THR A 61 8.90 5.75 -0.25
C THR A 61 7.59 6.12 0.45
N LEU A 62 7.60 6.18 1.78
CA LEU A 62 6.42 6.50 2.58
C LEU A 62 5.92 7.92 2.32
N ALA A 63 6.82 8.91 2.24
CA ALA A 63 6.46 10.29 1.91
C ALA A 63 5.84 10.42 0.52
N THR A 64 6.34 9.63 -0.45
CA THR A 64 5.78 9.61 -1.81
C THR A 64 4.38 8.98 -1.82
N MET A 65 4.18 7.87 -1.11
CA MET A 65 2.88 7.23 -0.97
C MET A 65 1.87 8.15 -0.28
N LEU A 66 2.22 8.75 0.85
CA LEU A 66 1.36 9.69 1.56
C LEU A 66 1.02 10.93 0.71
N CYS A 67 1.99 11.46 -0.02
CA CYS A 67 1.74 12.58 -0.92
C CYS A 67 0.70 12.22 -1.98
N ASN A 68 0.86 11.07 -2.65
CA ASN A 68 0.02 10.68 -3.78
C ASN A 68 -1.37 10.17 -3.36
N GLU A 69 -1.44 9.39 -2.26
CA GLU A 69 -2.68 8.72 -1.85
C GLU A 69 -3.52 9.53 -0.86
N VAL A 70 -2.89 10.43 -0.12
CA VAL A 70 -3.57 11.18 0.94
C VAL A 70 -3.62 12.67 0.61
N VAL A 71 -2.46 13.32 0.42
CA VAL A 71 -2.40 14.77 0.29
C VAL A 71 -3.02 15.26 -1.02
N VAL A 72 -2.67 14.65 -2.15
CA VAL A 72 -3.20 15.05 -3.47
C VAL A 72 -4.72 14.87 -3.54
N PRO A 73 -5.32 13.72 -3.17
CA PRO A 73 -6.78 13.57 -3.17
C PRO A 73 -7.51 14.54 -2.23
N ILE A 74 -6.93 14.83 -1.06
CA ILE A 74 -7.51 15.80 -0.13
C ILE A 74 -7.42 17.22 -0.71
N ALA A 75 -6.26 17.60 -1.24
CA ALA A 75 -6.06 18.92 -1.85
C ALA A 75 -7.01 19.18 -3.03
N LEU A 76 -7.28 18.14 -3.83
CA LEU A 76 -8.24 18.24 -4.95
C LEU A 76 -9.70 18.37 -4.50
N ARG A 77 -10.03 17.98 -3.26
CA ARG A 77 -11.40 18.10 -2.70
C ARG A 77 -11.65 19.43 -2.00
N LEU A 78 -10.60 20.18 -1.67
CA LEU A 78 -10.74 21.47 -1.01
C LEU A 78 -11.16 22.56 -2.03
N PRO A 79 -12.32 23.21 -1.86
CA PRO A 79 -12.73 24.31 -2.72
C PRO A 79 -11.79 25.49 -2.49
N GLY A 80 -11.09 25.92 -3.55
CA GLY A 80 -10.17 27.06 -3.49
C GLY A 80 -8.72 26.76 -3.85
N VAL A 81 -8.31 25.48 -3.91
CA VAL A 81 -6.99 25.11 -4.44
C VAL A 81 -7.08 25.02 -5.97
N GLN A 82 -7.00 26.18 -6.62
CA GLN A 82 -6.78 26.24 -8.06
C GLN A 82 -5.31 25.92 -8.31
N PHE A 83 -5.03 24.71 -8.76
CA PHE A 83 -3.71 24.38 -9.30
C PHE A 83 -3.56 25.13 -10.64
N GLY A 84 -3.15 26.41 -10.54
CA GLY A 84 -2.68 27.16 -11.70
C GLY A 84 -1.49 26.43 -12.30
N ALA A 85 -1.15 26.74 -13.54
CA ALA A 85 -0.11 26.18 -14.40
C ALA A 85 0.71 24.98 -13.86
N ALA A 86 0.94 23.96 -14.68
CA ALA A 86 1.63 22.72 -14.33
C ALA A 86 2.99 22.88 -13.59
N HIS A 87 3.61 24.05 -13.69
CA HIS A 87 4.89 24.38 -13.04
C HIS A 87 4.76 24.63 -11.53
N ASP A 88 3.62 25.18 -11.09
CA ASP A 88 3.38 25.44 -9.66
C ASP A 88 2.98 24.18 -8.91
N LEU A 89 2.30 23.24 -9.58
CA LEU A 89 1.93 21.95 -9.03
C LEU A 89 3.16 21.09 -8.70
N SER A 90 4.14 21.04 -9.60
CA SER A 90 5.38 20.29 -9.38
C SER A 90 6.15 20.80 -8.17
N ARG A 91 6.27 22.12 -8.01
CA ARG A 91 6.95 22.73 -6.85
C ARG A 91 6.18 22.49 -5.54
N ALA A 92 4.85 22.57 -5.59
CA ALA A 92 4.01 22.29 -4.42
C ALA A 92 4.15 20.83 -3.97
N LEU A 93 4.12 19.87 -4.90
CA LEU A 93 4.32 18.45 -4.60
C LEU A 93 5.71 18.16 -4.01
N LEU A 94 6.77 18.78 -4.53
CA LEU A 94 8.12 18.64 -3.98
C LEU A 94 8.22 19.21 -2.56
N ARG A 95 7.61 20.38 -2.28
CA ARG A 95 7.57 20.94 -0.92
C ARG A 95 6.81 20.03 0.04
N THR A 96 5.65 19.54 -0.38
CA THR A 96 4.83 18.60 0.40
C THR A 96 5.61 17.34 0.75
N ARG A 97 6.31 16.73 -0.22
CA ARG A 97 7.14 15.55 0.05
C ARG A 97 8.25 15.83 1.06
N ARG A 98 8.92 16.98 0.97
CA ARG A 98 9.95 17.37 1.94
C ARG A 98 9.38 17.54 3.35
N VAL A 99 8.23 18.18 3.47
CA VAL A 99 7.53 18.33 4.77
C VAL A 99 7.15 16.96 5.31
N LEU A 100 6.60 16.07 4.48
CA LEU A 100 6.24 14.72 4.89
C LEU A 100 7.44 13.91 5.36
N ILE A 101 8.61 14.01 4.70
CA ILE A 101 9.84 13.35 5.14
C ILE A 101 10.20 13.83 6.56
N VAL A 102 10.18 15.14 6.81
CA VAL A 102 10.49 15.70 8.13
C VAL A 102 9.49 15.20 9.18
N VAL A 103 8.20 15.23 8.87
CA VAL A 103 7.14 14.73 9.78
C VAL A 103 7.34 13.25 10.10
N ILE A 104 7.62 12.41 9.09
CA ILE A 104 7.86 10.97 9.28
C ILE A 104 9.08 10.74 10.17
N LEU A 105 10.18 11.47 9.96
CA LEU A 105 11.39 11.36 10.78
C LEU A 105 11.13 11.81 12.21
N LEU A 106 10.38 12.89 12.43
CA LEU A 106 10.00 13.35 13.76
C LEU A 106 9.09 12.33 14.47
N MET A 107 8.14 11.75 13.74
CA MET A 107 7.30 10.66 14.28
C MET A 107 8.16 9.43 14.65
N ALA A 108 9.06 9.02 13.76
CA ALA A 108 9.96 7.89 14.04
C ALA A 108 10.87 8.15 15.25
N TRP A 109 11.40 9.37 15.37
CA TRP A 109 12.16 9.79 16.55
C TRP A 109 11.30 9.79 17.82
N GLY A 110 10.06 10.28 17.74
CA GLY A 110 9.11 10.23 18.84
C GLY A 110 8.83 8.80 19.30
N VAL A 111 8.54 7.89 18.36
CA VAL A 111 8.35 6.46 18.65
C VAL A 111 9.61 5.85 19.29
N TYR A 112 10.80 6.16 18.74
CA TYR A 112 12.05 5.73 19.33
C TYR A 112 12.19 6.20 20.77
N ARG A 113 11.92 7.47 21.05
CA ARG A 113 11.97 8.03 22.43
C ARG A 113 10.97 7.36 23.38
N LEU A 114 9.83 6.94 22.87
CA LEU A 114 8.78 6.28 23.64
C LEU A 114 9.10 4.80 23.92
N PHE A 115 9.74 4.09 23.01
CA PHE A 115 9.91 2.64 23.07
C PHE A 115 11.37 2.16 23.24
N ALA A 116 12.36 3.05 23.21
CA ALA A 116 13.79 2.67 23.21
C ALA A 116 14.34 2.18 24.54
N THR A 117 13.59 2.21 25.62
CA THR A 117 14.13 1.95 26.97
C THR A 117 14.13 0.47 27.38
N GLY A 118 13.69 -0.48 26.53
CA GLY A 118 13.61 -1.87 26.98
C GLY A 118 13.59 -2.96 25.93
N GLY A 119 13.65 -2.65 24.65
CA GLY A 119 13.52 -3.67 23.60
C GLY A 119 14.80 -3.90 22.79
N THR A 120 15.08 -5.16 22.41
CA THR A 120 16.09 -5.47 21.41
C THR A 120 15.68 -4.93 20.04
N LEU A 121 16.63 -4.55 19.18
CA LEU A 121 16.36 -4.14 17.79
C LEU A 121 15.58 -5.22 17.03
N ALA A 122 15.87 -6.49 17.28
CA ALA A 122 15.14 -7.62 16.72
C ALA A 122 13.68 -7.62 17.18
N GLY A 123 13.38 -7.37 18.45
CA GLY A 123 12.02 -7.29 19.00
C GLY A 123 11.22 -6.15 18.37
N ILE A 124 11.81 -4.96 18.25
CA ILE A 124 11.19 -3.81 17.57
C ILE A 124 10.92 -4.13 16.08
N GLY A 125 11.87 -4.80 15.41
CA GLY A 125 11.71 -5.26 14.05
C GLY A 125 10.56 -6.24 13.87
N LEU A 126 10.46 -7.26 14.72
CA LEU A 126 9.39 -8.25 14.71
C LEU A 126 8.03 -7.61 15.02
N LEU A 127 7.97 -6.69 15.98
CA LEU A 127 6.77 -5.93 16.29
C LEU A 127 6.30 -5.10 15.08
N SER A 128 7.22 -4.46 14.37
CA SER A 128 6.92 -3.69 13.16
C SER A 128 6.41 -4.59 12.02
N MET A 129 7.03 -5.77 11.84
CA MET A 129 6.62 -6.76 10.84
C MET A 129 5.24 -7.35 11.16
N SER A 130 4.92 -7.53 12.45
CA SER A 130 3.58 -7.97 12.87
C SER A 130 2.49 -6.95 12.50
N GLY A 131 2.80 -5.65 12.57
CA GLY A 131 1.92 -4.59 12.08
C GLY A 131 1.68 -4.65 10.57
N VAL A 132 2.70 -5.03 9.78
CA VAL A 132 2.52 -5.24 8.33
C VAL A 132 1.64 -6.46 8.03
N ALA A 133 1.67 -7.48 8.90
CA ALA A 133 0.82 -8.67 8.74
C ALA A 133 -0.69 -8.36 8.77
N LEU A 134 -1.11 -7.22 9.35
CA LEU A 134 -2.50 -6.74 9.28
C LEU A 134 -3.01 -6.57 7.84
N PHE A 135 -2.15 -6.26 6.89
CA PHE A 135 -2.56 -6.11 5.49
C PHE A 135 -2.73 -7.45 4.75
N LEU A 136 -2.31 -8.58 5.36
CA LEU A 136 -2.34 -9.90 4.74
C LEU A 136 -3.77 -10.32 4.38
N ILE A 137 -4.71 -10.22 5.30
CA ILE A 137 -6.10 -10.66 5.12
C ILE A 137 -6.83 -9.80 4.06
N PRO A 138 -6.83 -8.46 4.12
CA PRO A 138 -7.44 -7.64 3.08
C PRO A 138 -6.79 -7.84 1.70
N MET A 139 -5.47 -8.04 1.64
CA MET A 139 -4.73 -8.23 0.40
C MET A 139 -5.07 -9.58 -0.24
N ILE A 140 -4.94 -10.69 0.50
CA ILE A 140 -5.27 -12.02 -0.01
C ILE A 140 -6.77 -12.09 -0.33
N GLY A 141 -7.61 -11.58 0.54
CA GLY A 141 -9.04 -11.56 0.35
C GLY A 141 -9.45 -10.77 -0.90
N GLY A 142 -8.88 -9.60 -1.13
CA GLY A 142 -9.14 -8.78 -2.32
C GLY A 142 -8.65 -9.42 -3.62
N MET A 143 -7.58 -10.21 -3.56
CA MET A 143 -7.04 -10.90 -4.75
C MET A 143 -7.81 -12.17 -5.13
N TYR A 144 -8.26 -12.95 -4.15
CA TYR A 144 -8.81 -14.30 -4.39
C TYR A 144 -10.32 -14.39 -4.15
N LEU A 145 -10.89 -13.55 -3.28
CA LEU A 145 -12.28 -13.67 -2.84
C LEU A 145 -13.15 -12.56 -3.43
N ARG A 146 -14.05 -12.91 -4.34
CA ARG A 146 -14.99 -11.95 -4.97
C ARG A 146 -16.04 -11.38 -4.02
N ARG A 147 -16.20 -11.96 -2.82
CA ARG A 147 -17.24 -11.60 -1.84
C ARG A 147 -16.77 -10.62 -0.77
N ILE A 148 -15.47 -10.35 -0.68
CA ILE A 148 -14.97 -9.37 0.29
C ILE A 148 -15.35 -7.97 -0.19
N THR A 149 -16.09 -7.27 0.69
CA THR A 149 -16.53 -5.90 0.45
C THR A 149 -15.51 -4.92 1.01
N ARG A 150 -15.44 -3.71 0.45
CA ARG A 150 -14.61 -2.63 0.98
C ARG A 150 -14.91 -2.35 2.45
N ARG A 151 -16.20 -2.39 2.84
CA ARG A 151 -16.61 -2.18 4.25
C ARG A 151 -16.07 -3.30 5.14
N GLY A 152 -16.17 -4.56 4.71
CA GLY A 152 -15.62 -5.70 5.45
C GLY A 152 -14.11 -5.61 5.62
N ALA A 153 -13.38 -5.28 4.56
CA ALA A 153 -11.92 -5.12 4.62
C ALA A 153 -11.51 -3.98 5.57
N MET A 154 -12.17 -2.83 5.51
CA MET A 154 -11.87 -1.70 6.39
C MET A 154 -12.20 -1.97 7.85
N THR A 155 -13.40 -2.51 8.14
CA THR A 155 -13.78 -2.84 9.52
C THR A 155 -12.91 -3.94 10.10
N GLY A 156 -12.56 -4.95 9.29
CA GLY A 156 -11.62 -5.99 9.71
C GLY A 156 -10.22 -5.42 10.00
N LEU A 157 -9.71 -4.53 9.15
CA LEU A 157 -8.42 -3.89 9.39
C LEU A 157 -8.42 -3.06 10.67
N ILE A 158 -9.49 -2.28 10.91
CA ILE A 158 -9.63 -1.49 12.15
C ILE A 158 -9.73 -2.41 13.37
N ALA A 159 -10.51 -3.47 13.31
CA ALA A 159 -10.63 -4.43 14.41
C ALA A 159 -9.28 -5.13 14.69
N GLY A 160 -8.59 -5.58 13.64
CA GLY A 160 -7.25 -6.14 13.77
C GLY A 160 -6.25 -5.16 14.38
N LEU A 161 -6.26 -3.90 13.94
CA LEU A 161 -5.41 -2.85 14.50
C LEU A 161 -5.68 -2.61 15.99
N ILE A 162 -6.94 -2.61 16.40
CA ILE A 162 -7.33 -2.45 17.83
C ILE A 162 -6.77 -3.62 18.65
N VAL A 163 -6.94 -4.85 18.17
CA VAL A 163 -6.42 -6.05 18.87
C VAL A 163 -4.90 -6.03 18.89
N TRP A 164 -4.24 -5.66 17.80
CA TRP A 164 -2.79 -5.54 17.72
C TRP A 164 -2.23 -4.50 18.70
N LEU A 165 -2.85 -3.33 18.77
CA LEU A 165 -2.49 -2.30 19.75
C LEU A 165 -2.70 -2.81 21.19
N TYR A 166 -3.79 -3.52 21.43
CA TYR A 166 -4.13 -4.05 22.73
C TYR A 166 -3.19 -5.16 23.19
N THR A 167 -2.86 -6.12 22.32
CA THR A 167 -2.07 -7.31 22.70
C THR A 167 -0.57 -7.10 22.66
N LEU A 168 -0.05 -6.16 21.84
CA LEU A 168 1.37 -5.97 21.63
C LEU A 168 1.89 -4.60 22.07
N ILE A 169 1.15 -3.53 21.81
CA ILE A 169 1.60 -2.19 22.18
C ILE A 169 1.30 -1.88 23.65
N LEU A 170 0.13 -2.26 24.14
CA LEU A 170 -0.26 -2.01 25.54
C LEU A 170 0.72 -2.65 26.56
N PRO A 171 1.13 -3.94 26.42
CA PRO A 171 2.16 -4.52 27.26
C PRO A 171 3.47 -3.77 27.21
N THR A 172 3.93 -3.41 26.02
CA THR A 172 5.17 -2.63 25.85
C THR A 172 5.11 -1.27 26.59
N MET A 173 3.94 -0.61 26.60
CA MET A 173 3.74 0.63 27.36
C MET A 173 3.74 0.40 28.88
N THR A 174 3.24 -0.74 29.34
CA THR A 174 3.24 -1.10 30.77
C THR A 174 4.64 -1.42 31.26
N ASP A 175 5.45 -2.13 30.48
CA ASP A 175 6.85 -2.41 30.79
C ASP A 175 7.70 -1.14 30.89
N GLN A 176 7.28 -0.08 30.21
CA GLN A 176 7.89 1.26 30.28
C GLN A 176 7.40 2.09 31.50
N GLY A 177 6.48 1.57 32.28
CA GLY A 177 5.92 2.27 33.46
C GLY A 177 4.89 3.35 33.12
N TRP A 178 4.37 3.39 31.90
CA TRP A 178 3.37 4.38 31.48
C TRP A 178 1.96 4.00 31.92
N LEU A 179 1.72 2.70 32.10
CA LEU A 179 0.46 2.14 32.54
C LEU A 179 0.66 1.24 33.79
N PRO A 180 -0.35 1.13 34.67
CA PRO A 180 -0.27 0.24 35.84
C PRO A 180 -0.12 -1.22 35.41
N SER A 181 0.81 -1.95 36.05
CA SER A 181 1.06 -3.38 35.81
C SER A 181 -0.16 -4.27 36.08
N ALA A 182 -1.10 -3.81 36.89
CA ALA A 182 -2.36 -4.50 37.16
C ALA A 182 -3.19 -4.78 35.88
N TRP A 183 -3.08 -3.96 34.86
CA TRP A 183 -3.77 -4.16 33.58
C TRP A 183 -3.27 -5.38 32.80
N LEU A 184 -2.01 -5.75 33.02
CA LEU A 184 -1.43 -6.94 32.40
C LEU A 184 -1.81 -8.22 33.13
N ALA A 185 -1.84 -8.17 34.48
CA ALA A 185 -2.07 -9.36 35.32
C ALA A 185 -3.57 -9.73 35.41
N ASP A 186 -4.40 -8.74 35.69
CA ASP A 186 -5.82 -8.95 35.98
C ASP A 186 -6.72 -8.64 34.79
N GLY A 187 -6.15 -8.10 33.70
CA GLY A 187 -6.88 -7.59 32.55
C GLY A 187 -7.64 -6.28 32.85
N PRO A 188 -8.11 -5.55 31.84
CA PRO A 188 -8.95 -4.38 32.03
C PRO A 188 -10.27 -4.80 32.69
N PHE A 189 -10.70 -4.01 33.67
CA PHE A 189 -11.91 -4.26 34.47
C PHE A 189 -11.87 -5.55 35.31
N ASN A 190 -10.69 -6.10 35.65
CA ASN A 190 -10.54 -7.36 36.39
C ASN A 190 -11.13 -8.58 35.66
N ILE A 191 -11.13 -8.56 34.33
CA ILE A 191 -11.62 -9.67 33.51
C ILE A 191 -10.40 -10.44 32.99
N LEU A 192 -10.08 -11.57 33.66
CA LEU A 192 -8.94 -12.42 33.29
C LEU A 192 -8.92 -12.86 31.81
N TRP A 193 -10.09 -13.06 31.20
CA TRP A 193 -10.21 -13.46 29.79
C TRP A 193 -9.75 -12.37 28.80
N LEU A 194 -9.67 -11.13 29.28
CA LEU A 194 -9.17 -10.00 28.50
C LEU A 194 -7.70 -9.66 28.80
N ALA A 195 -7.00 -10.45 29.61
CA ALA A 195 -5.60 -10.19 29.86
C ALA A 195 -4.79 -10.17 28.53
N PRO A 196 -4.00 -9.11 28.24
CA PRO A 196 -3.35 -8.95 26.94
C PRO A 196 -2.42 -10.11 26.58
N HIS A 197 -1.82 -10.78 27.56
CA HIS A 197 -0.93 -11.93 27.39
C HIS A 197 -1.64 -13.29 27.35
N ALA A 198 -2.90 -13.35 27.77
CA ALA A 198 -3.66 -14.59 27.89
C ALA A 198 -5.11 -14.41 27.42
N LEU A 199 -5.31 -13.82 26.24
CA LEU A 199 -6.63 -13.67 25.64
C LEU A 199 -7.34 -15.04 25.56
N PHE A 200 -8.55 -15.10 26.13
CA PHE A 200 -9.36 -16.33 26.18
C PHE A 200 -8.67 -17.52 26.83
N ASP A 201 -7.81 -17.25 27.83
CA ASP A 201 -7.05 -18.29 28.57
C ASP A 201 -6.11 -19.14 27.68
N THR A 202 -5.66 -18.55 26.57
CA THR A 202 -4.72 -19.20 25.66
C THR A 202 -3.29 -18.74 25.99
N HIS A 203 -2.43 -19.70 26.32
CA HIS A 203 -1.03 -19.45 26.64
C HIS A 203 -0.14 -19.92 25.49
N PHE A 204 0.51 -18.98 24.83
CA PHE A 204 1.58 -19.25 23.87
C PHE A 204 2.93 -19.00 24.55
N GLU A 205 3.97 -19.70 24.14
CA GLU A 205 5.32 -19.53 24.67
C GLU A 205 5.87 -18.10 24.41
N ASP A 206 5.42 -17.48 23.33
CA ASP A 206 5.85 -16.15 22.91
C ASP A 206 4.65 -15.17 22.82
N ALA A 207 4.76 -14.05 23.53
CA ALA A 207 3.74 -13.02 23.58
C ALA A 207 3.47 -12.39 22.19
N LEU A 208 4.51 -12.29 21.34
CA LEU A 208 4.36 -11.77 19.99
C LEU A 208 3.52 -12.71 19.11
N THR A 209 3.81 -14.01 19.17
CA THR A 209 3.03 -15.03 18.46
C THR A 209 1.59 -15.04 18.91
N HIS A 210 1.33 -14.95 20.23
CA HIS A 210 -0.01 -14.84 20.79
C HIS A 210 -0.78 -13.63 20.21
N GLY A 211 -0.16 -12.44 20.29
CA GLY A 211 -0.78 -11.20 19.80
C GLY A 211 -1.06 -11.23 18.29
N VAL A 212 -0.14 -11.74 17.47
CA VAL A 212 -0.32 -11.84 16.02
C VAL A 212 -1.44 -12.81 15.65
N VAL A 213 -1.48 -13.98 16.26
CA VAL A 213 -2.50 -15.01 16.00
C VAL A 213 -3.90 -14.47 16.31
N TRP A 214 -4.10 -13.91 17.48
CA TRP A 214 -5.40 -13.32 17.84
C TRP A 214 -5.78 -12.13 16.96
N THR A 215 -4.84 -11.29 16.62
CA THR A 215 -5.04 -10.18 15.68
C THR A 215 -5.56 -10.67 14.34
N LEU A 216 -4.92 -11.68 13.75
CA LEU A 216 -5.33 -12.23 12.46
C LEU A 216 -6.67 -12.98 12.53
N ILE A 217 -6.93 -13.72 13.61
CA ILE A 217 -8.20 -14.41 13.81
C ILE A 217 -9.37 -13.39 13.89
N VAL A 218 -9.26 -12.39 14.75
CA VAL A 218 -10.30 -11.38 14.91
C VAL A 218 -10.49 -10.59 13.62
N GLN A 219 -9.41 -10.20 12.97
CA GLN A 219 -9.45 -9.51 11.69
C GLN A 219 -10.16 -10.34 10.62
N LEU A 220 -9.86 -11.64 10.52
CA LEU A 220 -10.48 -12.55 9.56
C LEU A 220 -11.98 -12.68 9.83
N LEU A 221 -12.35 -12.93 11.09
CA LEU A 221 -13.74 -13.10 11.49
C LEU A 221 -14.57 -11.84 11.22
N VAL A 222 -14.05 -10.66 11.56
CA VAL A 222 -14.73 -9.38 11.30
C VAL A 222 -14.81 -9.11 9.81
N THR A 223 -13.72 -9.30 9.06
CA THR A 223 -13.70 -9.10 7.60
C THR A 223 -14.75 -9.97 6.91
N VAL A 224 -14.80 -11.26 7.23
CA VAL A 224 -15.74 -12.20 6.65
C VAL A 224 -17.17 -11.91 7.12
N GLY A 225 -17.38 -11.74 8.42
CA GLY A 225 -18.68 -11.48 9.02
C GLY A 225 -19.35 -10.22 8.45
N VAL A 226 -18.61 -9.11 8.38
CA VAL A 226 -19.13 -7.86 7.78
C VAL A 226 -19.34 -7.99 6.28
N SER A 227 -18.44 -8.68 5.57
CA SER A 227 -18.59 -8.90 4.12
C SER A 227 -19.79 -9.76 3.78
N MET A 228 -20.14 -10.74 4.62
CA MET A 228 -21.35 -11.57 4.45
C MET A 228 -22.64 -10.78 4.67
N ASN A 229 -22.61 -9.81 5.58
CA ASN A 229 -23.77 -8.96 5.91
C ASN A 229 -23.87 -7.69 5.04
N THR A 230 -22.91 -7.45 4.13
CA THR A 230 -22.87 -6.24 3.31
C THR A 230 -23.00 -6.60 1.83
N SER A 231 -23.88 -5.90 1.10
CA SER A 231 -23.99 -6.09 -0.33
C SER A 231 -22.79 -5.50 -1.08
N VAL A 232 -22.24 -6.25 -2.01
CA VAL A 232 -21.16 -5.82 -2.92
C VAL A 232 -21.72 -4.77 -3.86
N THR A 233 -21.10 -3.58 -3.93
CA THR A 233 -21.50 -2.54 -4.88
C THR A 233 -21.15 -2.92 -6.32
N LEU A 234 -21.83 -2.34 -7.30
CA LEU A 234 -21.57 -2.59 -8.74
C LEU A 234 -20.12 -2.26 -9.11
N ILE A 235 -19.55 -1.21 -8.51
CA ILE A 235 -18.15 -0.80 -8.73
C ILE A 235 -17.19 -1.84 -8.18
N GLU A 236 -17.41 -2.31 -6.95
CA GLU A 236 -16.59 -3.37 -6.33
C GLU A 236 -16.67 -4.68 -7.14
N ARG A 237 -17.85 -5.03 -7.65
CA ARG A 237 -18.02 -6.21 -8.50
C ARG A 237 -17.24 -6.08 -9.80
N ALA A 238 -17.27 -4.92 -10.45
CA ALA A 238 -16.50 -4.66 -11.67
C ALA A 238 -14.99 -4.74 -11.43
N GLN A 239 -14.52 -4.18 -10.33
CA GLN A 239 -13.11 -4.25 -9.91
C GLN A 239 -12.69 -5.68 -9.57
N ALA A 240 -13.50 -6.43 -8.81
CA ALA A 240 -13.21 -7.82 -8.47
C ALA A 240 -13.12 -8.72 -9.71
N VAL A 241 -14.00 -8.54 -10.71
CA VAL A 241 -13.93 -9.27 -11.98
C VAL A 241 -12.64 -8.95 -12.74
N ALA A 242 -12.19 -7.69 -12.73
CA ALA A 242 -10.96 -7.30 -13.40
C ALA A 242 -9.73 -7.96 -12.77
N PHE A 243 -9.68 -8.08 -11.44
CA PHE A 243 -8.53 -8.64 -10.71
C PHE A 243 -8.54 -10.17 -10.67
N VAL A 244 -9.66 -10.79 -10.29
CA VAL A 244 -9.75 -12.25 -10.08
C VAL A 244 -9.73 -13.01 -11.41
N ASN A 245 -10.22 -12.43 -12.51
CA ASN A 245 -10.25 -13.08 -13.82
C ASN A 245 -8.96 -12.92 -14.65
N LEU A 246 -7.94 -12.20 -14.15
CA LEU A 246 -6.66 -12.06 -14.86
C LEU A 246 -5.99 -13.42 -15.16
N GLY A 247 -6.12 -14.39 -14.25
CA GLY A 247 -5.61 -15.75 -14.44
C GLY A 247 -6.39 -16.56 -15.49
N LEU A 248 -7.70 -16.41 -15.53
CA LEU A 248 -8.58 -17.13 -16.49
C LEU A 248 -8.50 -16.52 -17.89
N ARG A 249 -8.34 -15.20 -18.01
CA ARG A 249 -8.15 -14.54 -19.32
C ARG A 249 -6.83 -14.91 -20.01
N ARG A 250 -5.84 -15.38 -19.29
CA ARG A 250 -4.59 -15.86 -19.89
C ARG A 250 -4.73 -17.25 -20.52
N ALA A 251 -5.63 -18.07 -20.00
CA ALA A 251 -5.93 -19.40 -20.55
C ALA A 251 -6.86 -19.34 -21.78
N ASP A 252 -7.73 -18.33 -21.84
CA ASP A 252 -8.74 -18.18 -22.90
C ASP A 252 -8.26 -17.35 -24.11
N ARG A 253 -7.02 -16.83 -24.06
CA ARG A 253 -6.42 -16.04 -25.15
C ARG A 253 -5.96 -16.85 -26.37
N SER A 254 -6.20 -18.14 -26.39
CA SER A 254 -5.86 -18.99 -27.54
C SER A 254 -6.98 -19.12 -28.57
N GLY A 255 -8.13 -18.44 -28.47
CA GLY A 255 -9.22 -18.67 -29.41
C GLY A 255 -10.11 -17.50 -29.80
N ASP A 256 -10.16 -16.41 -29.05
CA ASP A 256 -11.09 -15.31 -29.41
C ASP A 256 -10.39 -13.95 -29.23
N GLU A 257 -9.92 -13.38 -30.33
CA GLU A 257 -9.55 -11.97 -30.42
C GLU A 257 -10.80 -11.13 -30.13
N ILE A 258 -10.99 -10.76 -28.85
CA ILE A 258 -11.92 -9.67 -28.51
C ILE A 258 -11.30 -8.43 -29.15
N ARG A 259 -11.77 -8.08 -30.36
CA ARG A 259 -11.48 -6.81 -31.02
C ARG A 259 -11.81 -5.72 -30.01
N PRO A 260 -10.83 -4.85 -29.65
CA PRO A 260 -11.15 -3.69 -28.84
C PRO A 260 -12.25 -2.89 -29.57
N PRO A 261 -13.23 -2.34 -28.84
CA PRO A 261 -14.24 -1.51 -29.46
C PRO A 261 -13.57 -0.46 -30.35
N ALA A 262 -14.04 -0.30 -31.57
CA ALA A 262 -13.45 0.57 -32.57
C ALA A 262 -13.60 2.04 -32.14
N ILE A 263 -12.59 2.58 -31.44
CA ILE A 263 -12.54 3.97 -31.02
C ILE A 263 -11.99 4.81 -32.16
N ARG A 264 -12.53 5.97 -32.36
CA ARG A 264 -11.99 6.94 -33.32
C ARG A 264 -10.99 7.87 -32.65
N VAL A 265 -10.01 8.31 -33.41
CA VAL A 265 -8.95 9.22 -32.93
C VAL A 265 -9.53 10.49 -32.30
N GLY A 266 -10.60 11.06 -32.87
CA GLY A 266 -11.28 12.23 -32.31
C GLY A 266 -11.90 11.96 -30.91
N GLU A 267 -12.35 10.76 -30.65
CA GLU A 267 -12.91 10.38 -29.34
C GLU A 267 -11.81 10.24 -28.29
N LEU A 268 -10.68 9.65 -28.69
CA LEU A 268 -9.49 9.57 -27.86
C LEU A 268 -8.93 10.97 -27.56
N GLU A 269 -8.94 11.87 -28.55
CA GLU A 269 -8.51 13.26 -28.35
C GLU A 269 -9.37 13.99 -27.30
N VAL A 270 -10.69 13.88 -27.37
CA VAL A 270 -11.60 14.48 -26.39
C VAL A 270 -11.36 13.93 -24.99
N LEU A 271 -11.10 12.63 -24.88
CA LEU A 271 -10.77 12.00 -23.60
C LEU A 271 -9.44 12.48 -23.06
N LEU A 272 -8.40 12.55 -23.88
CA LEU A 272 -7.10 13.09 -23.49
C LEU A 272 -7.18 14.57 -23.13
N GLN A 273 -7.95 15.39 -23.84
CA GLN A 273 -8.17 16.81 -23.53
C GLN A 273 -8.79 17.03 -22.15
N ARG A 274 -9.67 16.13 -21.73
CA ARG A 274 -10.34 16.20 -20.43
C ARG A 274 -9.38 16.03 -19.26
N PHE A 275 -8.32 15.23 -19.42
CA PHE A 275 -7.38 14.90 -18.33
C PHE A 275 -6.01 15.58 -18.46
N LEU A 276 -5.51 15.76 -19.66
CA LEU A 276 -4.22 16.40 -19.94
C LEU A 276 -4.35 17.89 -20.26
N GLY A 277 -5.56 18.35 -20.56
CA GLY A 277 -5.81 19.66 -21.12
C GLY A 277 -5.64 19.70 -22.64
N PRO A 278 -6.26 20.69 -23.34
CA PRO A 278 -6.32 20.74 -24.80
C PRO A 278 -4.99 20.86 -25.49
N GLN A 279 -4.04 21.61 -24.92
CA GLN A 279 -2.72 21.80 -25.52
C GLN A 279 -1.85 20.55 -25.40
N SER A 280 -1.82 19.91 -24.20
CA SER A 280 -1.02 18.71 -23.94
C SER A 280 -1.54 17.48 -24.67
N ALA A 281 -2.87 17.37 -24.82
CA ALA A 281 -3.48 16.29 -25.60
C ALA A 281 -3.11 16.36 -27.08
N ARG A 282 -3.21 17.55 -27.69
CA ARG A 282 -2.79 17.77 -29.08
C ARG A 282 -1.30 17.57 -29.28
N ALA A 283 -0.47 18.06 -28.36
CA ALA A 283 0.97 17.86 -28.42
C ALA A 283 1.32 16.36 -28.37
N ALA A 284 0.67 15.57 -27.50
CA ALA A 284 0.88 14.14 -27.42
C ALA A 284 0.46 13.39 -28.69
N LEU A 285 -0.68 13.74 -29.30
CA LEU A 285 -1.11 13.14 -30.55
C LEU A 285 -0.21 13.51 -31.73
N ASN A 286 0.26 14.76 -31.81
CA ASN A 286 1.20 15.20 -32.80
C ASN A 286 2.59 14.54 -32.64
N GLU A 287 3.05 14.35 -31.42
CA GLU A 287 4.27 13.61 -31.12
C GLU A 287 4.19 12.17 -31.61
N TYR A 288 3.05 11.50 -31.35
CA TYR A 288 2.83 10.13 -31.83
C TYR A 288 2.78 10.07 -33.36
N ALA A 289 2.08 11.02 -34.01
CA ALA A 289 2.01 11.14 -35.45
C ALA A 289 3.39 11.33 -36.10
N GLY A 290 4.24 12.20 -35.49
CA GLY A 290 5.59 12.45 -35.94
C GLY A 290 6.53 11.24 -35.79
N HIS A 291 6.41 10.47 -34.73
CA HIS A 291 7.22 9.26 -34.53
C HIS A 291 6.86 8.10 -35.47
N HIS A 292 5.64 8.06 -35.97
CA HIS A 292 5.15 6.98 -36.82
C HIS A 292 4.95 7.40 -38.28
N ASP A 293 5.34 8.63 -38.64
CA ASP A 293 5.21 9.24 -39.97
C ASP A 293 3.80 9.05 -40.57
N ARG A 294 2.76 9.22 -39.71
CA ARG A 294 1.34 9.02 -40.02
C ARG A 294 0.53 10.27 -39.66
N GLN A 295 -0.35 10.66 -40.57
CA GLN A 295 -1.38 11.66 -40.26
C GLN A 295 -2.54 10.97 -39.52
N LEU A 296 -2.84 11.44 -38.32
CA LEU A 296 -3.98 10.97 -37.53
C LEU A 296 -5.25 11.68 -38.02
N LEU A 297 -6.12 10.97 -38.73
CA LEU A 297 -7.42 11.50 -39.12
C LEU A 297 -8.41 11.30 -37.98
N THR A 298 -9.21 12.31 -37.70
CA THR A 298 -10.22 12.31 -36.60
C THR A 298 -11.20 11.11 -36.69
N ASN A 299 -11.50 10.64 -37.90
CA ASN A 299 -12.38 9.51 -38.12
C ASN A 299 -11.69 8.13 -38.18
N GLN A 300 -10.37 8.10 -38.07
CA GLN A 300 -9.59 6.87 -38.08
C GLN A 300 -9.81 6.07 -36.80
N ILE A 301 -9.86 4.74 -36.92
CA ILE A 301 -9.92 3.81 -35.78
C ILE A 301 -8.56 3.82 -35.10
N VAL A 302 -8.57 3.94 -33.78
CA VAL A 302 -7.37 3.90 -32.94
C VAL A 302 -6.78 2.50 -33.00
N ASP A 303 -5.50 2.41 -33.34
CA ASP A 303 -4.77 1.16 -33.28
C ASP A 303 -4.29 0.87 -31.85
N ALA A 304 -3.85 -0.37 -31.60
CA ALA A 304 -3.40 -0.80 -30.28
C ALA A 304 -2.18 0.00 -29.80
N SER A 305 -1.31 0.45 -30.69
CA SER A 305 -0.11 1.21 -30.38
C SER A 305 -0.43 2.64 -29.92
N LEU A 306 -1.39 3.30 -30.59
CA LEU A 306 -1.88 4.62 -30.19
C LEU A 306 -2.62 4.56 -28.85
N LEU A 307 -3.40 3.50 -28.62
CA LEU A 307 -4.09 3.29 -27.33
C LEU A 307 -3.08 3.09 -26.18
N GLN A 308 -2.05 2.31 -26.41
CA GLN A 308 -0.99 2.10 -25.42
C GLN A 308 -0.20 3.38 -25.15
N PHE A 309 0.09 4.18 -26.15
CA PHE A 309 0.75 5.48 -26.02
C PHE A 309 -0.13 6.43 -25.19
N ALA A 310 -1.43 6.51 -25.48
CA ALA A 310 -2.38 7.32 -24.72
C ALA A 310 -2.48 6.87 -23.25
N GLU A 311 -2.47 5.54 -23.00
CA GLU A 311 -2.43 4.98 -21.65
C GLU A 311 -1.17 5.42 -20.90
N GLN A 312 0.01 5.35 -21.53
CA GLN A 312 1.27 5.79 -20.92
C GLN A 312 1.26 7.29 -20.58
N ARG A 313 0.73 8.12 -21.46
CA ARG A 313 0.62 9.58 -21.22
C ARG A 313 -0.36 9.91 -20.08
N LEU A 314 -1.50 9.25 -20.02
CA LEU A 314 -2.45 9.38 -18.91
C LEU A 314 -1.87 8.82 -17.61
N ALA A 315 -1.14 7.71 -17.67
CA ALA A 315 -0.52 7.08 -16.51
C ALA A 315 0.48 8.00 -15.80
N GLY A 316 1.17 8.85 -16.56
CA GLY A 316 2.06 9.88 -16.00
C GLY A 316 1.37 10.94 -15.17
N VAL A 317 0.07 11.14 -15.33
CA VAL A 317 -0.73 12.18 -14.63
C VAL A 317 -1.60 11.56 -13.53
N VAL A 318 -2.30 10.46 -13.83
CA VAL A 318 -3.31 9.87 -12.93
C VAL A 318 -2.92 8.50 -12.37
N GLY A 319 -1.76 7.98 -12.75
CA GLY A 319 -1.30 6.63 -12.39
C GLY A 319 -1.81 5.55 -13.35
N SER A 320 -1.07 4.45 -13.49
CA SER A 320 -1.32 3.40 -14.49
C SER A 320 -2.67 2.69 -14.32
N ALA A 321 -3.07 2.40 -13.07
CA ALA A 321 -4.35 1.75 -12.78
C ALA A 321 -5.55 2.66 -13.12
N SER A 322 -5.46 3.93 -12.78
CA SER A 322 -6.50 4.93 -13.06
C SER A 322 -6.61 5.24 -14.55
N ALA A 323 -5.48 5.34 -15.27
CA ALA A 323 -5.45 5.55 -16.71
C ALA A 323 -6.17 4.43 -17.47
N ARG A 324 -5.94 3.17 -17.12
CA ARG A 324 -6.64 2.01 -17.68
C ARG A 324 -8.14 2.05 -17.43
N LEU A 325 -8.54 2.35 -16.20
CA LEU A 325 -9.95 2.45 -15.84
C LEU A 325 -10.66 3.59 -16.59
N MET A 326 -9.99 4.73 -16.75
CA MET A 326 -10.53 5.89 -17.46
C MET A 326 -10.69 5.62 -18.95
N LEU A 327 -9.70 5.01 -19.59
CA LEU A 327 -9.80 4.56 -20.96
C LEU A 327 -10.91 3.52 -21.11
N ALA A 328 -10.98 2.52 -20.25
CA ALA A 328 -12.01 1.47 -20.28
C ALA A 328 -13.41 2.01 -19.98
N SER A 329 -13.57 2.97 -19.07
CA SER A 329 -14.87 3.56 -18.73
C SER A 329 -15.36 4.57 -19.78
N GLY A 330 -14.46 5.37 -20.35
CA GLY A 330 -14.77 6.27 -21.46
C GLY A 330 -15.27 5.49 -22.69
N LEU A 331 -14.80 4.26 -22.87
CA LEU A 331 -15.20 3.34 -23.92
C LEU A 331 -16.56 2.68 -23.67
N ARG A 332 -16.87 2.32 -22.41
CA ARG A 332 -18.12 1.66 -22.02
C ARG A 332 -19.33 2.60 -21.96
N GLN A 333 -19.11 3.85 -21.65
CA GLN A 333 -20.22 4.81 -21.47
C GLN A 333 -21.01 5.04 -22.74
N ARG A 334 -20.46 4.74 -23.92
CA ARG A 334 -21.10 4.90 -25.21
C ARG A 334 -21.87 3.65 -25.67
N ASP A 335 -21.36 2.46 -25.33
CA ASP A 335 -22.12 1.21 -25.64
C ASP A 335 -23.44 1.17 -24.84
N LEU A 336 -23.43 1.64 -23.59
CA LEU A 336 -24.65 1.76 -22.79
C LEU A 336 -25.62 2.83 -23.31
N ALA A 337 -25.08 3.96 -23.79
CA ALA A 337 -25.95 5.02 -24.37
C ALA A 337 -26.56 4.63 -25.71
N LEU A 338 -25.87 3.84 -26.53
CA LEU A 338 -26.39 3.31 -27.76
C LEU A 338 -27.44 2.19 -27.53
N ASP A 339 -27.16 1.28 -26.60
CA ASP A 339 -28.12 0.23 -26.23
C ASP A 339 -29.37 0.80 -25.57
N ASP A 340 -29.26 1.83 -24.74
CA ASP A 340 -30.41 2.52 -24.17
C ASP A 340 -31.20 3.31 -25.24
N MET A 341 -30.50 3.90 -26.21
CA MET A 341 -31.16 4.60 -27.32
C MET A 341 -31.87 3.63 -28.28
N VAL A 342 -31.26 2.49 -28.58
CA VAL A 342 -31.88 1.42 -29.35
C VAL A 342 -33.10 0.85 -28.64
N ARG A 343 -33.02 0.61 -27.33
CA ARG A 343 -34.18 0.15 -26.52
C ARG A 343 -35.29 1.18 -26.40
N LEU A 344 -34.97 2.47 -26.39
CA LEU A 344 -35.97 3.55 -26.43
C LEU A 344 -36.65 3.64 -27.81
N LEU A 345 -35.89 3.47 -28.90
CA LEU A 345 -36.43 3.44 -30.25
C LEU A 345 -37.31 2.20 -30.49
N ASP A 346 -36.92 1.02 -29.99
CA ASP A 346 -37.77 -0.19 -30.07
C ASP A 346 -39.07 0.00 -29.28
N ARG A 347 -39.01 0.59 -28.07
CA ARG A 347 -40.26 0.87 -27.31
C ARG A 347 -41.17 1.90 -27.93
N THR A 348 -40.63 2.83 -28.74
CA THR A 348 -41.47 3.80 -29.48
C THR A 348 -42.00 3.22 -30.79
N ALA A 349 -41.35 2.20 -31.37
CA ALA A 349 -41.83 1.48 -32.54
C ALA A 349 -42.95 0.51 -32.19
N ASP A 350 -42.99 -0.07 -30.99
CA ASP A 350 -44.06 -0.96 -30.53
C ASP A 350 -45.32 -0.20 -30.02
N ALA A 351 -45.27 1.14 -29.95
CA ALA A 351 -46.35 2.00 -29.47
C ALA A 351 -47.15 2.70 -30.60
N VAL A 352 -46.86 2.41 -31.88
CA VAL A 352 -47.58 2.86 -33.07
C VAL A 352 -48.25 1.66 -33.77
#